data_35486baddae87fcf49093494fc7fee1d
#
_entry.id   35486baddae87fcf49093494fc7fee1d
#
_cell.length_a   1.000
_cell.length_b   1.000
_cell.length_c   1.000
_cell.angle_alpha   90.00
_cell.angle_beta   90.00
_cell.angle_gamma   90.00
#
_symmetry.space_group_name_H-M   'P 1'
#
loop_
_entity.id
_entity.type
_entity.pdbx_description
1 polymer ?
#
loop_
_entity_poly.entity_id
_entity_poly.type
_entity_poly.pdbx_seq_one_letter_code
_entity_poly.pdbx_strand_id
1 'polypeptide(L)'
;LEDAKSLIPLYMGIKYKTDDTRVLYITALGRMVEEAEIRHKDYVDLGQTSYYPKVLSGAFVEDIDYGFWSNHYLLKWLIKNVFPRIFIRQHIPGNVYLEPYKQVVYDVLESKGFVLLNK
;
A
#
# COMPACT_ATOMS: atom_id res chain seq x y z
N LEU A 1 -12.48 -7.00 5.30
CA LEU A 1 -12.24 -8.26 4.61
C LEU A 1 -11.01 -8.95 5.19
N GLU A 2 -11.01 -10.25 5.17
CA GLU A 2 -9.85 -11.06 5.51
C GLU A 2 -9.77 -12.27 4.60
N ASP A 3 -8.55 -12.68 4.32
CA ASP A 3 -8.26 -13.99 3.74
C ASP A 3 -7.43 -14.83 4.73
N ALA A 4 -6.88 -15.97 4.28
CA ALA A 4 -6.10 -16.83 5.16
C ALA A 4 -4.88 -16.13 5.77
N LYS A 5 -4.24 -15.21 5.06
CA LYS A 5 -2.97 -14.57 5.45
C LYS A 5 -3.09 -13.07 5.75
N SER A 6 -4.07 -12.37 5.18
CA SER A 6 -4.15 -10.92 5.25
C SER A 6 -5.40 -10.39 5.95
N LEU A 7 -5.26 -9.22 6.56
CA LEU A 7 -6.36 -8.37 7.01
C LEU A 7 -6.46 -7.17 6.04
N ILE A 8 -7.63 -7.00 5.43
CA ILE A 8 -7.87 -5.93 4.44
C ILE A 8 -8.90 -4.96 5.01
N PRO A 9 -8.50 -3.80 5.56
CA PRO A 9 -9.42 -2.75 5.96
C PRO A 9 -10.05 -2.12 4.72
N LEU A 10 -11.38 -2.09 4.64
CA LEU A 10 -12.10 -1.56 3.47
C LEU A 10 -12.24 -0.05 3.47
N TYR A 11 -12.68 0.50 4.59
CA TYR A 11 -13.00 1.92 4.70
C TYR A 11 -12.67 2.46 6.08
N MET A 12 -12.14 3.69 6.10
CA MET A 12 -11.96 4.47 7.31
C MET A 12 -12.56 5.86 7.08
N GLY A 13 -13.59 6.21 7.85
CA GLY A 13 -14.18 7.54 7.84
C GLY A 13 -13.57 8.42 8.94
N ILE A 14 -12.99 9.56 8.56
CA ILE A 14 -12.43 10.54 9.50
C ILE A 14 -13.17 11.87 9.35
N LYS A 15 -13.59 12.45 10.48
CA LYS A 15 -14.17 13.79 10.49
C LYS A 15 -13.05 14.83 10.48
N TYR A 16 -12.82 15.48 9.35
CA TYR A 16 -11.69 16.40 9.11
C TYR A 16 -11.74 17.75 9.82
N LYS A 17 -12.71 18.00 10.69
CA LYS A 17 -12.89 19.29 11.39
C LYS A 17 -12.19 19.39 12.76
N THR A 18 -11.35 18.43 13.10
CA THR A 18 -10.62 18.40 14.38
C THR A 18 -9.12 18.43 14.13
N ASP A 19 -8.38 19.13 15.00
CA ASP A 19 -6.92 19.25 14.91
C ASP A 19 -6.19 17.89 15.05
N ASP A 20 -6.89 16.88 15.60
CA ASP A 20 -6.36 15.56 15.88
C ASP A 20 -6.46 14.55 14.72
N THR A 21 -6.84 15.00 13.53
CA THR A 21 -7.07 14.07 12.38
C THR A 21 -5.87 13.19 12.06
N ARG A 22 -4.64 13.73 12.19
CA ARG A 22 -3.40 12.98 11.94
C ARG A 22 -3.19 11.90 13.01
N VAL A 23 -3.40 12.24 14.26
CA VAL A 23 -3.27 11.31 15.41
C VAL A 23 -4.27 10.18 15.25
N LEU A 24 -5.52 10.50 14.92
CA LEU A 24 -6.58 9.51 14.70
C LEU A 24 -6.23 8.55 13.57
N TYR A 25 -5.65 9.07 12.47
CA TYR A 25 -5.25 8.24 11.34
C TYR A 25 -4.14 7.25 11.72
N ILE A 26 -3.07 7.74 12.37
CA ILE A 26 -1.95 6.88 12.81
C ILE A 26 -2.41 5.87 13.85
N THR A 27 -3.26 6.29 14.80
CA THR A 27 -3.84 5.38 15.79
C THR A 27 -4.67 4.28 15.13
N ALA A 28 -5.45 4.62 14.09
CA ALA A 28 -6.22 3.64 13.34
C ALA A 28 -5.33 2.63 12.61
N LEU A 29 -4.21 3.08 12.00
CA LEU A 29 -3.22 2.17 11.41
C LEU A 29 -2.63 1.22 12.46
N GLY A 30 -2.24 1.74 13.63
CA GLY A 30 -1.75 0.91 14.74
C GLY A 30 -2.76 -0.15 15.18
N ARG A 31 -4.03 0.23 15.31
CA ARG A 31 -5.11 -0.71 15.66
C ARG A 31 -5.34 -1.79 14.60
N MET A 32 -5.15 -1.49 13.32
CA MET A 32 -5.24 -2.50 12.26
C MET A 32 -4.12 -3.54 12.38
N VAL A 33 -2.91 -3.12 12.75
CA VAL A 33 -1.79 -4.02 12.99
C VAL A 33 -2.04 -4.89 14.22
N GLU A 34 -2.48 -4.31 15.33
CA GLU A 34 -2.86 -5.06 16.54
C GLU A 34 -3.95 -6.11 16.25
N GLU A 35 -4.96 -5.73 15.48
CA GLU A 35 -6.05 -6.64 15.10
C GLU A 35 -5.55 -7.79 14.22
N ALA A 36 -4.62 -7.53 13.31
CA ALA A 36 -4.00 -8.55 12.49
C ALA A 36 -3.19 -9.55 13.34
N GLU A 37 -2.47 -9.06 14.35
CA GLU A 37 -1.74 -9.91 15.28
C GLU A 37 -2.68 -10.79 16.10
N ILE A 38 -3.76 -10.23 16.67
CA ILE A 38 -4.80 -10.96 17.41
C ILE A 38 -5.41 -12.07 16.55
N ARG A 39 -5.61 -11.80 15.25
CA ARG A 39 -6.18 -12.75 14.29
C ARG A 39 -5.15 -13.68 13.65
N HIS A 40 -3.90 -13.63 14.08
CA HIS A 40 -2.78 -14.41 13.52
C HIS A 40 -2.63 -14.24 12.00
N LYS A 41 -2.76 -12.99 11.52
CA LYS A 41 -2.54 -12.65 10.12
C LYS A 41 -1.07 -12.31 9.89
N ASP A 42 -0.56 -12.67 8.71
CA ASP A 42 0.83 -12.41 8.34
C ASP A 42 1.09 -10.93 8.02
N TYR A 43 0.08 -10.23 7.47
CA TYR A 43 0.20 -8.82 7.08
C TYR A 43 -1.16 -8.11 7.00
N VAL A 44 -1.10 -6.79 6.93
CA VAL A 44 -2.26 -5.91 6.71
C VAL A 44 -2.12 -5.25 5.35
N ASP A 45 -3.08 -5.46 4.45
CA ASP A 45 -3.14 -4.72 3.19
C ASP A 45 -3.87 -3.39 3.41
N LEU A 46 -3.10 -2.31 3.47
CA LEU A 46 -3.62 -0.96 3.75
C LEU A 46 -4.23 -0.28 2.50
N GLY A 47 -4.30 -0.99 1.37
CA GLY A 47 -4.86 -0.48 0.12
C GLY A 47 -3.99 0.60 -0.55
N GLN A 48 -4.48 1.11 -1.67
CA GLN A 48 -3.68 1.89 -2.64
C GLN A 48 -3.60 3.39 -2.38
N THR A 49 -4.48 3.95 -1.53
CA THR A 49 -4.57 5.41 -1.33
C THR A 49 -3.72 5.91 -0.18
N SER A 50 -3.29 7.18 -0.24
CA SER A 50 -2.58 7.86 0.85
C SER A 50 -1.34 7.10 1.35
N TYR A 51 -0.50 6.64 0.43
CA TYR A 51 0.67 5.81 0.77
C TYR A 51 1.70 6.54 1.66
N TYR A 52 1.86 7.86 1.55
CA TYR A 52 2.85 8.63 2.31
C TYR A 52 2.80 8.39 3.84
N PRO A 53 1.67 8.60 4.54
CA PRO A 53 1.60 8.32 5.98
C PRO A 53 1.74 6.83 6.30
N LYS A 54 1.34 5.94 5.41
CA LYS A 54 1.48 4.49 5.59
C LYS A 54 2.96 4.07 5.57
N VAL A 55 3.73 4.57 4.61
CA VAL A 55 5.17 4.33 4.51
C VAL A 55 5.91 4.90 5.72
N LEU A 56 5.56 6.10 6.18
CA LEU A 56 6.11 6.67 7.41
C LEU A 56 5.78 5.85 8.66
N SER A 57 4.68 5.11 8.66
CA SER A 57 4.29 4.20 9.75
C SER A 57 4.90 2.80 9.62
N GLY A 58 5.81 2.57 8.67
CA GLY A 58 6.49 1.30 8.49
C GLY A 58 5.90 0.38 7.41
N ALA A 59 4.90 0.83 6.65
CA ALA A 59 4.34 0.02 5.57
C ALA A 59 5.27 -0.05 4.35
N PHE A 60 5.21 -1.17 3.64
CA PHE A 60 5.86 -1.37 2.35
C PHE A 60 4.93 -1.01 1.21
N VAL A 61 5.51 -0.67 0.07
CA VAL A 61 4.78 -0.42 -1.16
C VAL A 61 5.10 -1.53 -2.14
N GLU A 62 4.05 -2.20 -2.61
CA GLU A 62 4.12 -3.20 -3.67
C GLU A 62 3.60 -2.59 -4.97
N ASP A 63 4.25 -2.86 -6.10
CA ASP A 63 3.73 -2.46 -7.41
C ASP A 63 2.54 -3.34 -7.79
N ILE A 64 1.52 -2.69 -8.31
CA ILE A 64 0.32 -3.36 -8.81
C ILE A 64 0.22 -3.08 -10.31
N ASP A 65 0.20 -4.13 -11.10
CA ASP A 65 -0.01 -4.04 -12.53
C ASP A 65 -1.51 -3.97 -12.86
N TYR A 66 -1.87 -2.99 -13.68
CA TYR A 66 -3.23 -2.85 -14.20
C TYR A 66 -3.29 -3.28 -15.66
N GLY A 67 -4.13 -4.25 -15.96
CA GLY A 67 -4.46 -4.65 -17.32
C GLY A 67 -5.66 -3.87 -17.86
N PHE A 68 -5.48 -3.18 -18.98
CA PHE A 68 -6.58 -2.52 -19.69
C PHE A 68 -6.81 -3.21 -21.02
N TRP A 69 -8.06 -3.58 -21.27
CA TRP A 69 -8.44 -4.19 -22.53
C TRP A 69 -9.68 -3.50 -23.13
N SER A 70 -9.74 -3.39 -24.45
CA SER A 70 -10.90 -2.83 -25.15
C SER A 70 -11.04 -3.42 -26.55
N ASN A 71 -12.26 -3.62 -27.00
CA ASN A 71 -12.57 -4.00 -28.38
C ASN A 71 -12.59 -2.81 -29.35
N HIS A 72 -12.72 -1.59 -28.80
CA HIS A 72 -12.86 -0.40 -29.61
C HIS A 72 -11.50 0.13 -30.10
N TYR A 73 -11.32 0.33 -31.40
CA TYR A 73 -10.06 0.75 -32.02
C TYR A 73 -9.48 2.04 -31.43
N LEU A 74 -10.32 3.08 -31.28
CA LEU A 74 -9.89 4.36 -30.72
C LEU A 74 -9.44 4.23 -29.26
N LEU A 75 -10.14 3.42 -28.48
CA LEU A 75 -9.81 3.19 -27.07
C LEU A 75 -8.52 2.37 -26.93
N LYS A 76 -8.30 1.39 -27.78
CA LYS A 76 -7.02 0.66 -27.89
C LYS A 76 -5.84 1.61 -28.18
N TRP A 77 -6.02 2.52 -29.12
CA TRP A 77 -5.00 3.50 -29.45
C TRP A 77 -4.71 4.45 -28.27
N LEU A 78 -5.75 4.95 -27.58
CA LEU A 78 -5.63 5.78 -26.37
C LEU A 78 -4.89 5.06 -25.26
N ILE A 79 -5.26 3.82 -24.94
CA ILE A 79 -4.62 3.00 -23.91
C ILE A 79 -3.13 2.83 -24.23
N LYS A 80 -2.79 2.53 -25.47
CA LYS A 80 -1.40 2.29 -25.88
C LYS A 80 -0.54 3.55 -25.90
N ASN A 81 -1.07 4.70 -26.36
CA ASN A 81 -0.25 5.86 -26.68
C ASN A 81 -0.38 7.03 -25.70
N VAL A 82 -1.51 7.13 -24.99
CA VAL A 82 -1.81 8.27 -24.11
C VAL A 82 -1.70 7.88 -22.62
N PHE A 83 -2.28 6.76 -22.23
CA PHE A 83 -2.28 6.34 -20.82
C PHE A 83 -0.88 6.21 -20.21
N PRO A 84 0.13 5.61 -20.84
CA PRO A 84 1.47 5.52 -20.25
C PRO A 84 2.11 6.88 -19.95
N ARG A 85 1.65 7.95 -20.64
CA ARG A 85 2.16 9.32 -20.43
C ARG A 85 1.44 10.06 -19.32
N ILE A 86 0.24 9.63 -18.96
CA ILE A 86 -0.58 10.25 -17.91
C ILE A 86 -0.24 9.63 -16.54
N PHE A 87 0.05 8.34 -16.50
CA PHE A 87 0.43 7.65 -15.27
C PHE A 87 1.90 7.92 -14.93
N ILE A 88 2.13 9.03 -14.21
CA ILE A 88 3.45 9.36 -13.68
C ILE A 88 3.68 8.50 -12.43
N ARG A 89 4.81 7.79 -12.37
CA ARG A 89 5.23 7.11 -11.14
C ARG A 89 5.38 8.13 -10.02
N GLN A 90 4.67 7.91 -8.93
CA GLN A 90 4.78 8.76 -7.76
C GLN A 90 6.09 8.45 -7.02
N HIS A 91 6.75 9.50 -6.52
CA HIS A 91 7.92 9.32 -5.68
C HIS A 91 7.52 8.71 -4.34
N ILE A 92 8.09 7.54 -4.01
CA ILE A 92 7.86 6.88 -2.73
C ILE A 92 8.89 7.42 -1.75
N PRO A 93 8.48 8.01 -0.61
CA PRO A 93 9.42 8.50 0.40
C PRO A 93 10.18 7.33 1.03
N GLY A 94 11.44 7.58 1.41
CA GLY A 94 12.23 6.62 2.17
C GLY A 94 11.56 6.28 3.51
N ASN A 95 11.63 5.04 3.91
CA ASN A 95 11.10 4.59 5.19
C ASN A 95 12.19 4.64 6.27
N VAL A 96 12.21 5.71 7.05
CA VAL A 96 13.24 5.98 8.07
C VAL A 96 13.29 4.88 9.14
N TYR A 97 12.16 4.25 9.45
CA TYR A 97 12.10 3.18 10.47
C TYR A 97 12.69 1.86 9.99
N LEU A 98 12.81 1.68 8.68
CA LEU A 98 13.29 0.44 8.08
C LEU A 98 14.79 0.42 7.81
N GLU A 99 15.44 1.57 7.69
CA GLU A 99 16.85 1.63 7.29
C GLU A 99 17.76 0.70 8.12
N PRO A 100 17.66 0.64 9.48
CA PRO A 100 18.49 -0.27 10.29
C PRO A 100 18.20 -1.75 10.07
N TYR A 101 16.99 -2.09 9.63
CA TYR A 101 16.50 -3.47 9.52
C TYR A 101 16.15 -3.85 8.09
N LYS A 102 16.43 -2.97 7.13
CA LYS A 102 15.99 -3.07 5.74
C LYS A 102 16.26 -4.45 5.13
N GLN A 103 17.49 -4.93 5.27
CA GLN A 103 17.89 -6.20 4.67
C GLN A 103 17.11 -7.37 5.29
N VAL A 104 17.05 -7.44 6.62
CA VAL A 104 16.33 -8.54 7.32
C VAL A 104 14.86 -8.57 6.94
N VAL A 105 14.23 -7.39 6.85
CA VAL A 105 12.82 -7.29 6.50
C VAL A 105 12.59 -7.68 5.04
N TYR A 106 13.48 -7.28 4.12
CA TYR A 106 13.38 -7.67 2.72
C TYR A 106 13.54 -9.18 2.54
N ASP A 107 14.48 -9.80 3.21
CA ASP A 107 14.68 -11.25 3.16
C ASP A 107 13.42 -12.01 3.65
N VAL A 108 12.78 -11.53 4.72
CA VAL A 108 11.52 -12.11 5.22
C VAL A 108 10.38 -11.94 4.22
N LEU A 109 10.24 -10.76 3.61
CA LEU A 109 9.17 -10.48 2.64
C LEU A 109 9.36 -11.29 1.36
N GLU A 110 10.58 -11.38 0.84
CA GLU A 110 10.89 -12.21 -0.32
C GLU A 110 10.61 -13.71 -0.04
N SER A 111 10.94 -14.18 1.17
CA SER A 111 10.62 -15.56 1.57
C SER A 111 9.11 -15.83 1.62
N LYS A 112 8.29 -14.81 1.81
CA LYS A 112 6.82 -14.86 1.78
C LYS A 112 6.24 -14.62 0.38
N GLY A 113 7.07 -14.38 -0.65
CA GLY A 113 6.67 -14.24 -2.05
C GLY A 113 6.32 -12.82 -2.49
N PHE A 114 6.68 -11.79 -1.71
CA PHE A 114 6.51 -10.40 -2.12
C PHE A 114 7.62 -9.97 -3.09
N VAL A 115 7.24 -9.26 -4.15
CA VAL A 115 8.18 -8.67 -5.11
C VAL A 115 8.43 -7.21 -4.72
N LEU A 116 9.61 -6.92 -4.21
CA LEU A 116 9.97 -5.58 -3.73
C LEU A 116 10.69 -4.79 -4.81
N LEU A 117 10.23 -3.58 -5.08
CA LEU A 117 10.71 -2.74 -6.18
C LEU A 117 11.96 -1.92 -5.88
N ASN A 118 12.27 -1.67 -4.64
CA ASN A 118 13.38 -0.81 -4.22
C ASN A 118 14.33 -1.59 -3.29
N LYS A 119 15.16 -2.38 -3.91
CA LYS A 119 16.38 -2.84 -3.23
C LYS A 119 17.42 -1.74 -3.18
#